data_ff33a892f1f37f6e668f3f7600afc99c
#
_entry.id   ff33a892f1f37f6e668f3f7600afc99c
#
_cell.length_a   1.000
_cell.length_b   1.000
_cell.length_c   1.000
_cell.angle_alpha   90.00
_cell.angle_beta   90.00
_cell.angle_gamma   90.00
#
_symmetry.space_group_name_H-M   'P 1'
#
loop_
_entity.id
_entity.type
_entity.pdbx_description
1 polymer ?
#
loop_
_entity_poly.entity_id
_entity_poly.type
_entity_poly.pdbx_seq_one_letter_code
_entity_poly.pdbx_strand_id
1 'polypeptide(L)'
;MNQKTAGFTPLLRAEFDQLTRSLAGLLSTEHSPVLIPGEAILGIEAVAAGISAPGRTFLNVVTGPYGTLFGQWLKRGGASVVEVKVPFDEVVAVEAVEAAVRRFKPDALSFVQAEVVTGGSNPAEALFRLAREHGLITVSDSVSAVGGEALKVDEWGADFVVIGAQKALAGPNGVSAVSVSPRGWDYVESNPHAPRQSILSLLDLKPYIDGSEPSRVPPHLPVLEAKALLAALDRIEAEGLPQVIRRHERAAASAVAGIQALGLSPWQKDGAHYSTLTTTVRIPGEANLRIDRPEGIVAPGDGELFGRLLRINHFGAHASRSSVEAAVRVLARLTGKEAEAAVAAAGRVWEDGHV
;
A
#
# COMPACT_ATOMS: atom_id res chain seq x y z
N MET A 1 -2.45 -16.11 44.16
CA MET A 1 -3.04 -16.08 42.79
C MET A 1 -1.90 -16.19 41.79
N ASN A 2 -1.61 -17.36 41.27
CA ASN A 2 -0.66 -17.54 40.20
C ASN A 2 -1.28 -16.98 38.91
N GLN A 3 -0.95 -15.77 38.52
CA GLN A 3 -1.14 -15.34 37.14
C GLN A 3 -0.21 -16.23 36.30
N LYS A 4 -0.79 -17.20 35.61
CA LYS A 4 -0.17 -17.81 34.44
C LYS A 4 -0.09 -16.70 33.41
N THR A 5 0.99 -15.94 33.40
CA THR A 5 1.39 -15.16 32.23
C THR A 5 1.41 -16.16 31.08
N ALA A 6 0.56 -15.98 30.10
CA ALA A 6 0.64 -16.75 28.87
C ALA A 6 2.06 -16.56 28.35
N GLY A 7 2.89 -17.60 28.48
CA GLY A 7 4.27 -17.56 28.06
C GLY A 7 4.31 -17.47 26.55
N PHE A 8 4.41 -16.26 26.00
CA PHE A 8 4.62 -16.09 24.58
C PHE A 8 6.00 -16.65 24.23
N THR A 9 6.02 -17.63 23.36
CA THR A 9 7.28 -18.13 22.81
C THR A 9 7.93 -16.97 22.04
N PRO A 10 9.17 -16.58 22.36
CA PRO A 10 9.85 -15.52 21.62
C PRO A 10 9.95 -15.86 20.13
N LEU A 11 10.11 -14.84 19.30
CA LEU A 11 10.39 -15.03 17.89
C LEU A 11 11.82 -15.59 17.76
N LEU A 12 11.94 -16.78 17.19
CA LEU A 12 13.23 -17.40 16.95
C LEU A 12 13.93 -16.75 15.76
N ARG A 13 15.27 -16.76 15.74
CA ARG A 13 16.02 -16.26 14.59
C ARG A 13 15.63 -16.95 13.28
N ALA A 14 15.42 -18.26 13.30
CA ALA A 14 14.98 -19.01 12.13
C ALA A 14 13.60 -18.57 11.61
N GLU A 15 12.67 -18.23 12.51
CA GLU A 15 11.36 -17.68 12.13
C GLU A 15 11.50 -16.28 11.53
N PHE A 16 12.36 -15.44 12.08
CA PHE A 16 12.68 -14.12 11.53
C PHE A 16 13.32 -14.22 10.14
N ASP A 17 14.26 -15.13 9.94
CA ASP A 17 14.88 -15.37 8.64
C ASP A 17 13.89 -15.92 7.61
N GLN A 18 12.98 -16.79 8.03
CA GLN A 18 11.89 -17.24 7.16
C GLN A 18 11.00 -16.09 6.77
N LEU A 19 10.59 -15.25 7.73
CA LEU A 19 9.73 -14.09 7.50
C LEU A 19 10.35 -13.11 6.49
N THR A 20 11.62 -12.76 6.68
CA THR A 20 12.31 -11.82 5.76
C THR A 20 12.51 -12.44 4.37
N ARG A 21 12.80 -13.75 4.25
CA ARG A 21 12.87 -14.44 2.96
C ARG A 21 11.53 -14.49 2.24
N SER A 22 10.45 -14.83 2.94
CA SER A 22 9.11 -14.87 2.33
C SER A 22 8.68 -13.48 1.85
N LEU A 23 9.00 -12.42 2.61
CA LEU A 23 8.76 -11.03 2.18
C LEU A 23 9.63 -10.66 0.97
N ALA A 24 10.90 -11.04 0.95
CA ALA A 24 11.77 -10.80 -0.20
C ALA A 24 11.23 -11.49 -1.47
N GLY A 25 10.78 -12.74 -1.34
CA GLY A 25 10.13 -13.46 -2.44
C GLY A 25 8.85 -12.79 -2.93
N LEU A 26 8.00 -12.33 -2.01
CA LEU A 26 6.78 -11.58 -2.33
C LEU A 26 7.07 -10.29 -3.12
N LEU A 27 8.17 -9.60 -2.78
CA LEU A 27 8.60 -8.33 -3.38
C LEU A 27 9.49 -8.52 -4.62
N SER A 28 9.83 -9.75 -4.98
CA SER A 28 10.78 -10.06 -6.06
C SER A 28 12.10 -9.31 -5.89
N THR A 29 12.71 -9.45 -4.72
CA THR A 29 14.00 -8.85 -4.36
C THR A 29 14.93 -9.87 -3.72
N GLU A 30 16.24 -9.72 -3.93
CA GLU A 30 17.29 -10.48 -3.27
C GLU A 30 17.64 -9.91 -1.88
N HIS A 31 17.16 -8.69 -1.57
CA HIS A 31 17.48 -7.99 -0.33
C HIS A 31 16.43 -8.29 0.75
N SER A 32 16.89 -8.59 1.96
CA SER A 32 16.01 -8.78 3.13
C SER A 32 15.33 -7.47 3.52
N PRO A 33 13.98 -7.40 3.53
CA PRO A 33 13.28 -6.20 3.98
C PRO A 33 13.47 -5.95 5.48
N VAL A 34 13.48 -4.67 5.86
CA VAL A 34 13.45 -4.23 7.25
C VAL A 34 12.05 -4.40 7.81
N LEU A 35 11.90 -5.05 8.96
CA LEU A 35 10.62 -5.12 9.67
C LEU A 35 10.46 -3.92 10.59
N ILE A 36 9.35 -3.22 10.45
CA ILE A 36 8.99 -2.06 11.26
C ILE A 36 7.96 -2.48 12.31
N PRO A 37 8.21 -2.22 13.61
CA PRO A 37 7.28 -2.55 14.68
C PRO A 37 6.09 -1.58 14.70
N GLY A 38 5.12 -1.82 13.83
CA GLY A 38 3.91 -1.00 13.74
C GLY A 38 3.21 -1.07 12.38
N GLU A 39 2.09 -0.39 12.30
CA GLU A 39 1.31 -0.22 11.08
C GLU A 39 2.16 0.48 10.00
N ALA A 40 1.85 0.24 8.74
CA ALA A 40 2.62 0.71 7.58
C ALA A 40 2.88 2.22 7.56
N ILE A 41 2.01 3.02 8.19
CA ILE A 41 2.23 4.47 8.35
C ILE A 41 3.56 4.78 9.04
N LEU A 42 4.00 3.93 10.00
CA LEU A 42 5.30 4.08 10.66
C LEU A 42 6.44 3.74 9.70
N GLY A 43 6.25 2.75 8.82
CA GLY A 43 7.24 2.44 7.77
C GLY A 43 7.41 3.59 6.79
N ILE A 44 6.31 4.22 6.38
CA ILE A 44 6.32 5.38 5.48
C ILE A 44 7.01 6.57 6.16
N GLU A 45 6.69 6.85 7.45
CA GLU A 45 7.33 7.92 8.21
C GLU A 45 8.81 7.63 8.48
N ALA A 46 9.19 6.35 8.76
CA ALA A 46 10.57 5.95 8.94
C ALA A 46 11.42 6.21 7.69
N VAL A 47 10.88 5.88 6.50
CA VAL A 47 11.54 6.21 5.23
C VAL A 47 11.66 7.73 5.09
N ALA A 48 10.58 8.49 5.23
CA ALA A 48 10.62 9.94 5.13
C ALA A 48 11.66 10.57 6.07
N ALA A 49 11.68 10.14 7.33
CA ALA A 49 12.65 10.63 8.33
C ALA A 49 14.10 10.22 8.00
N GLY A 50 14.30 9.02 7.47
CA GLY A 50 15.62 8.52 7.09
C GLY A 50 16.25 9.24 5.90
N ILE A 51 15.41 9.69 4.95
CA ILE A 51 15.89 10.25 3.68
C ILE A 51 15.82 11.78 3.60
N SER A 52 15.02 12.44 4.45
CA SER A 52 14.85 13.88 4.41
C SER A 52 16.06 14.61 5.00
N ALA A 53 16.56 15.64 4.31
CA ALA A 53 17.61 16.50 4.79
C ALA A 53 17.57 17.86 4.09
N PRO A 54 18.08 18.93 4.70
CA PRO A 54 18.36 20.17 4.01
C PRO A 54 19.30 19.94 2.81
N GLY A 55 18.99 20.57 1.69
CA GLY A 55 19.73 20.43 0.43
C GLY A 55 19.27 19.27 -0.47
N ARG A 56 18.42 18.38 0.01
CA ARG A 56 17.77 17.34 -0.81
C ARG A 56 16.47 17.85 -1.42
N THR A 57 16.22 17.53 -2.67
CA THR A 57 15.00 17.91 -3.40
C THR A 57 14.24 16.65 -3.83
N PHE A 58 12.98 16.57 -3.44
CA PHE A 58 12.07 15.50 -3.82
C PHE A 58 11.03 15.97 -4.81
N LEU A 59 10.78 15.15 -5.85
CA LEU A 59 9.60 15.25 -6.66
C LEU A 59 8.56 14.28 -6.05
N ASN A 60 7.48 14.82 -5.49
CA ASN A 60 6.44 14.02 -4.83
C ASN A 60 5.16 14.01 -5.66
N VAL A 61 4.74 12.81 -6.09
CA VAL A 61 3.48 12.61 -6.82
C VAL A 61 2.34 12.55 -5.82
N VAL A 62 1.29 13.35 -6.05
CA VAL A 62 0.14 13.48 -5.15
C VAL A 62 -1.15 13.15 -5.92
N THR A 63 -1.62 11.93 -5.75
CA THR A 63 -2.88 11.42 -6.32
C THR A 63 -3.92 11.10 -5.23
N GLY A 64 -3.59 11.41 -3.98
CA GLY A 64 -4.46 11.19 -2.83
C GLY A 64 -3.88 11.71 -1.51
N PRO A 65 -4.57 11.45 -0.40
CA PRO A 65 -4.16 11.92 0.92
C PRO A 65 -2.80 11.41 1.39
N TYR A 66 -2.42 10.15 1.08
CA TYR A 66 -1.14 9.59 1.52
C TYR A 66 0.05 10.22 0.79
N GLY A 67 -0.08 10.52 -0.51
CA GLY A 67 0.93 11.32 -1.22
C GLY A 67 1.10 12.70 -0.61
N THR A 68 0.01 13.37 -0.22
CA THR A 68 0.05 14.66 0.48
C THR A 68 0.79 14.54 1.82
N LEU A 69 0.46 13.53 2.62
CA LEU A 69 1.06 13.30 3.94
C LEU A 69 2.56 13.03 3.83
N PHE A 70 2.98 12.21 2.88
CA PHE A 70 4.39 11.91 2.65
C PHE A 70 5.19 13.18 2.32
N GLY A 71 4.67 14.03 1.42
CA GLY A 71 5.28 15.31 1.10
C GLY A 71 5.42 16.24 2.31
N GLN A 72 4.46 16.22 3.24
CA GLN A 72 4.55 16.98 4.49
C GLN A 72 5.67 16.48 5.41
N TRP A 73 5.86 15.16 5.50
CA TRP A 73 6.95 14.58 6.29
C TRP A 73 8.31 14.88 5.70
N LEU A 74 8.47 14.83 4.38
CA LEU A 74 9.71 15.23 3.71
C LEU A 74 10.06 16.70 4.01
N LYS A 75 9.06 17.61 3.93
CA LYS A 75 9.23 19.04 4.29
C LYS A 75 9.61 19.21 5.75
N ARG A 76 8.98 18.45 6.67
CA ARG A 76 9.30 18.47 8.10
C ARG A 76 10.75 18.06 8.38
N GLY A 77 11.28 17.09 7.61
CA GLY A 77 12.68 16.67 7.67
C GLY A 77 13.67 17.64 7.02
N GLY A 78 13.21 18.79 6.53
CA GLY A 78 14.03 19.87 5.97
C GLY A 78 14.29 19.76 4.45
N ALA A 79 13.71 18.78 3.76
CA ALA A 79 13.87 18.64 2.32
C ALA A 79 13.03 19.67 1.54
N SER A 80 13.51 20.05 0.35
CA SER A 80 12.70 20.74 -0.64
C SER A 80 11.78 19.76 -1.35
N VAL A 81 10.49 20.10 -1.49
CA VAL A 81 9.52 19.21 -2.14
C VAL A 81 8.80 19.95 -3.25
N VAL A 82 8.94 19.43 -4.45
CA VAL A 82 8.15 19.79 -5.63
C VAL A 82 7.02 18.78 -5.77
N GLU A 83 5.78 19.23 -5.87
CA GLU A 83 4.62 18.34 -5.99
C GLU A 83 4.11 18.29 -7.42
N VAL A 84 3.91 17.05 -7.94
CA VAL A 84 3.09 16.79 -9.13
C VAL A 84 1.75 16.31 -8.63
N LYS A 85 0.81 17.24 -8.49
CA LYS A 85 -0.53 17.00 -7.97
C LYS A 85 -1.55 16.94 -9.10
N VAL A 86 -2.40 15.90 -9.06
CA VAL A 86 -3.56 15.77 -9.96
C VAL A 86 -4.86 15.77 -9.14
N PRO A 87 -6.02 15.97 -9.77
CA PRO A 87 -7.31 15.73 -9.12
C PRO A 87 -7.37 14.31 -8.54
N PHE A 88 -7.97 14.14 -7.37
CA PHE A 88 -8.01 12.85 -6.66
C PHE A 88 -8.92 11.79 -7.31
N ASP A 89 -9.53 12.10 -8.42
CA ASP A 89 -10.26 11.18 -9.29
C ASP A 89 -9.46 10.82 -10.57
N GLU A 90 -8.16 11.11 -10.57
CA GLU A 90 -7.21 10.81 -11.63
C GLU A 90 -5.92 10.20 -11.06
N VAL A 91 -5.19 9.49 -11.90
CA VAL A 91 -3.81 9.06 -11.64
C VAL A 91 -2.83 9.97 -12.38
N VAL A 92 -1.54 9.91 -12.01
CA VAL A 92 -0.54 10.75 -12.64
C VAL A 92 -0.17 10.22 -14.03
N ALA A 93 -0.05 11.12 -15.01
CA ALA A 93 0.56 10.82 -16.31
C ALA A 93 2.10 10.81 -16.18
N VAL A 94 2.75 9.79 -16.74
CA VAL A 94 4.22 9.64 -16.67
C VAL A 94 4.92 10.84 -17.30
N GLU A 95 4.37 11.38 -18.39
CA GLU A 95 4.90 12.54 -19.11
C GLU A 95 4.91 13.81 -18.23
N ALA A 96 3.93 13.97 -17.35
CA ALA A 96 3.89 15.10 -16.42
C ALA A 96 5.00 14.97 -15.37
N VAL A 97 5.29 13.76 -14.90
CA VAL A 97 6.40 13.47 -13.98
C VAL A 97 7.72 13.70 -14.68
N GLU A 98 7.89 13.21 -15.90
CA GLU A 98 9.13 13.42 -16.70
C GLU A 98 9.41 14.90 -16.94
N ALA A 99 8.39 15.67 -17.32
CA ALA A 99 8.52 17.11 -17.52
C ALA A 99 8.98 17.83 -16.23
N ALA A 100 8.44 17.41 -15.08
CA ALA A 100 8.82 17.93 -13.77
C ALA A 100 10.26 17.52 -13.39
N VAL A 101 10.67 16.26 -13.65
CA VAL A 101 12.05 15.79 -13.43
C VAL A 101 13.04 16.62 -14.23
N ARG A 102 12.78 16.83 -15.52
CA ARG A 102 13.66 17.63 -16.40
C ARG A 102 13.78 19.09 -15.95
N ARG A 103 12.65 19.66 -15.47
CA ARG A 103 12.58 21.06 -15.03
C ARG A 103 13.27 21.30 -13.70
N PHE A 104 13.01 20.46 -12.71
CA PHE A 104 13.39 20.69 -11.32
C PHE A 104 14.63 19.93 -10.88
N LYS A 105 15.03 18.89 -11.65
CA LYS A 105 16.22 18.06 -11.40
C LYS A 105 16.28 17.57 -9.94
N PRO A 106 15.25 16.86 -9.46
CA PRO A 106 15.21 16.38 -8.08
C PRO A 106 16.26 15.29 -7.83
N ASP A 107 16.56 15.03 -6.56
CA ASP A 107 17.41 13.90 -6.14
C ASP A 107 16.59 12.59 -6.04
N ALA A 108 15.30 12.71 -5.79
CA ALA A 108 14.43 11.56 -5.56
C ALA A 108 13.02 11.78 -6.09
N LEU A 109 12.35 10.66 -6.46
CA LEU A 109 10.94 10.58 -6.83
C LEU A 109 10.18 9.77 -5.77
N SER A 110 9.07 10.33 -5.26
CA SER A 110 8.17 9.62 -4.34
C SER A 110 6.74 9.57 -4.89
N PHE A 111 6.08 8.43 -4.69
CA PHE A 111 4.68 8.23 -5.11
C PHE A 111 4.00 7.14 -4.28
N VAL A 112 2.67 7.13 -4.29
CA VAL A 112 1.85 6.01 -3.81
C VAL A 112 1.52 5.13 -5.00
N GLN A 113 1.80 3.82 -4.94
CA GLN A 113 1.49 2.92 -6.04
C GLN A 113 -0.03 2.81 -6.23
N ALA A 114 -0.75 2.41 -5.19
CA ALA A 114 -2.22 2.39 -5.21
C ALA A 114 -2.76 3.16 -4.01
N GLU A 115 -3.56 4.19 -4.30
CA GLU A 115 -4.12 5.07 -3.27
C GLU A 115 -5.48 4.51 -2.79
N VAL A 116 -5.50 3.91 -1.61
CA VAL A 116 -6.69 3.23 -1.06
C VAL A 116 -7.89 4.16 -0.85
N VAL A 117 -7.64 5.45 -0.63
CA VAL A 117 -8.72 6.42 -0.36
C VAL A 117 -9.41 6.84 -1.64
N THR A 118 -8.67 6.95 -2.74
CA THR A 118 -9.18 7.40 -4.03
C THR A 118 -9.48 6.25 -4.99
N GLY A 119 -8.95 5.06 -4.73
CA GLY A 119 -9.15 3.87 -5.56
C GLY A 119 -8.40 3.91 -6.90
N GLY A 120 -7.39 4.77 -7.02
CA GLY A 120 -6.53 4.87 -8.20
C GLY A 120 -5.21 4.12 -8.02
N SER A 121 -4.71 3.52 -9.09
CA SER A 121 -3.38 2.89 -9.16
C SER A 121 -2.51 3.63 -10.17
N ASN A 122 -1.40 4.19 -9.68
CA ASN A 122 -0.43 4.90 -10.50
C ASN A 122 0.41 3.91 -11.34
N PRO A 123 0.95 4.32 -12.50
CA PRO A 123 1.75 3.48 -13.38
C PRO A 123 3.16 3.23 -12.80
N ALA A 124 3.23 2.42 -11.71
CA ALA A 124 4.42 2.27 -10.87
C ALA A 124 5.66 1.80 -11.66
N GLU A 125 5.52 0.76 -12.51
CA GLU A 125 6.64 0.28 -13.35
C GLU A 125 7.24 1.40 -14.21
N ALA A 126 6.38 2.19 -14.85
CA ALA A 126 6.83 3.30 -15.71
C ALA A 126 7.49 4.42 -14.87
N LEU A 127 6.98 4.70 -13.67
CA LEU A 127 7.58 5.68 -12.76
C LEU A 127 8.95 5.23 -12.23
N PHE A 128 9.09 3.96 -11.87
CA PHE A 128 10.39 3.40 -11.47
C PHE A 128 11.40 3.44 -12.62
N ARG A 129 10.97 3.05 -13.82
CA ARG A 129 11.83 3.10 -15.01
C ARG A 129 12.29 4.53 -15.30
N LEU A 130 11.37 5.49 -15.31
CA LEU A 130 11.68 6.91 -15.48
C LEU A 130 12.70 7.40 -14.44
N ALA A 131 12.49 7.09 -13.18
CA ALA A 131 13.40 7.48 -12.12
C ALA A 131 14.81 6.88 -12.31
N ARG A 132 14.89 5.59 -12.69
CA ARG A 132 16.17 4.93 -12.99
C ARG A 132 16.90 5.58 -14.17
N GLU A 133 16.20 5.93 -15.26
CA GLU A 133 16.76 6.60 -16.42
C GLU A 133 17.35 7.97 -16.08
N HIS A 134 16.78 8.65 -15.08
CA HIS A 134 17.26 9.94 -14.60
C HIS A 134 18.16 9.86 -13.35
N GLY A 135 18.50 8.65 -12.90
CA GLY A 135 19.40 8.44 -11.75
C GLY A 135 18.79 8.81 -10.38
N LEU A 136 17.46 8.99 -10.30
CA LEU A 136 16.77 9.38 -9.07
C LEU A 136 16.68 8.22 -8.07
N ILE A 137 16.69 8.55 -6.80
CA ILE A 137 16.26 7.64 -5.73
C ILE A 137 14.75 7.54 -5.78
N THR A 138 14.21 6.34 -5.55
CA THR A 138 12.75 6.11 -5.58
C THR A 138 12.20 5.75 -4.21
N VAL A 139 11.00 6.26 -3.92
CA VAL A 139 10.21 5.87 -2.75
C VAL A 139 8.79 5.56 -3.19
N SER A 140 8.35 4.33 -2.93
CA SER A 140 6.97 3.92 -3.18
C SER A 140 6.27 3.49 -1.89
N ASP A 141 5.11 4.08 -1.63
CA ASP A 141 4.10 3.49 -0.77
C ASP A 141 3.32 2.45 -1.58
N SER A 142 3.63 1.17 -1.35
CA SER A 142 2.95 0.04 -1.99
C SER A 142 2.07 -0.74 -1.02
N VAL A 143 1.69 -0.14 0.10
CA VAL A 143 0.84 -0.75 1.15
C VAL A 143 -0.50 -1.23 0.60
N SER A 144 -1.07 -0.50 -0.35
CA SER A 144 -2.35 -0.83 -0.98
C SER A 144 -2.19 -1.47 -2.37
N ALA A 145 -0.99 -1.95 -2.69
CA ALA A 145 -0.70 -2.63 -3.95
C ALA A 145 -0.15 -4.04 -3.72
N VAL A 146 0.75 -4.22 -2.73
CA VAL A 146 1.40 -5.51 -2.47
C VAL A 146 0.39 -6.63 -2.28
N GLY A 147 0.57 -7.73 -3.03
CA GLY A 147 -0.33 -8.89 -3.03
C GLY A 147 -1.62 -8.71 -3.86
N GLY A 148 -1.93 -7.52 -4.34
CA GLY A 148 -3.07 -7.24 -5.23
C GLY A 148 -2.65 -6.77 -6.61
N GLU A 149 -1.44 -6.22 -6.72
CA GLU A 149 -0.87 -5.74 -7.98
C GLU A 149 0.56 -6.26 -8.14
N ALA A 150 1.07 -6.21 -9.37
CA ALA A 150 2.45 -6.54 -9.63
C ALA A 150 3.40 -5.61 -8.87
N LEU A 151 4.44 -6.19 -8.28
CA LEU A 151 5.50 -5.45 -7.61
C LEU A 151 6.80 -6.23 -7.74
N LYS A 152 7.70 -5.76 -8.60
CA LYS A 152 8.97 -6.40 -8.92
C LYS A 152 10.12 -5.47 -8.56
N VAL A 153 10.46 -5.42 -7.30
CA VAL A 153 11.35 -4.41 -6.70
C VAL A 153 12.68 -4.29 -7.42
N ASP A 154 13.40 -5.42 -7.62
CA ASP A 154 14.72 -5.40 -8.24
C ASP A 154 14.64 -5.16 -9.75
N GLU A 155 13.68 -5.79 -10.46
CA GLU A 155 13.49 -5.61 -11.91
C GLU A 155 13.18 -4.14 -12.26
N TRP A 156 12.35 -3.50 -11.44
CA TRP A 156 11.98 -2.10 -11.64
C TRP A 156 13.03 -1.11 -11.12
N GLY A 157 13.98 -1.58 -10.32
CA GLY A 157 15.05 -0.76 -9.75
C GLY A 157 14.55 0.18 -8.65
N ALA A 158 13.62 -0.32 -7.83
CA ALA A 158 13.07 0.44 -6.71
C ALA A 158 14.08 0.55 -5.55
N ASP A 159 14.21 1.74 -4.94
CA ASP A 159 15.13 1.94 -3.83
C ASP A 159 14.44 1.77 -2.45
N PHE A 160 13.27 2.36 -2.27
CA PHE A 160 12.46 2.20 -1.05
C PHE A 160 11.05 1.79 -1.42
N VAL A 161 10.61 0.65 -0.90
CA VAL A 161 9.23 0.18 -1.06
C VAL A 161 8.65 -0.16 0.31
N VAL A 162 7.62 0.57 0.72
CA VAL A 162 6.92 0.33 1.98
C VAL A 162 5.72 -0.55 1.72
N ILE A 163 5.56 -1.59 2.52
CA ILE A 163 4.42 -2.50 2.47
C ILE A 163 3.78 -2.69 3.85
N GLY A 164 2.50 -2.99 3.84
CA GLY A 164 1.72 -3.32 5.04
C GLY A 164 1.11 -4.71 4.96
N ALA A 165 1.01 -5.37 6.11
CA ALA A 165 0.43 -6.71 6.19
C ALA A 165 -1.11 -6.72 6.15
N GLN A 166 -1.76 -5.63 6.55
CA GLN A 166 -3.19 -5.56 6.89
C GLN A 166 -4.15 -5.45 5.71
N LYS A 167 -3.66 -5.38 4.47
CA LYS A 167 -4.50 -5.27 3.27
C LYS A 167 -4.57 -6.59 2.50
N ALA A 168 -4.02 -6.69 1.29
CA ALA A 168 -4.13 -7.89 0.48
C ALA A 168 -3.50 -9.12 1.12
N LEU A 169 -2.46 -8.95 1.96
CA LEU A 169 -1.82 -10.06 2.65
C LEU A 169 -2.71 -10.68 3.74
N ALA A 170 -3.81 -10.02 4.14
CA ALA A 170 -4.69 -10.46 5.24
C ALA A 170 -3.92 -10.79 6.52
N GLY A 171 -2.86 -10.03 6.77
CA GLY A 171 -2.00 -10.13 7.94
C GLY A 171 -2.37 -9.10 9.01
N PRO A 172 -1.55 -8.97 10.05
CA PRO A 172 -1.81 -8.09 11.19
C PRO A 172 -1.47 -6.63 10.90
N ASN A 173 -2.02 -5.72 11.72
CA ASN A 173 -1.73 -4.27 11.64
C ASN A 173 -0.43 -3.85 12.33
N GLY A 174 0.07 -4.65 13.27
CA GLY A 174 1.16 -4.24 14.18
C GLY A 174 2.55 -4.47 13.63
N VAL A 175 2.70 -4.84 12.36
CA VAL A 175 3.99 -5.00 11.69
C VAL A 175 3.88 -4.61 10.22
N SER A 176 4.89 -3.91 9.72
CA SER A 176 5.07 -3.56 8.33
C SER A 176 6.50 -3.83 7.88
N ALA A 177 6.79 -3.67 6.60
CA ALA A 177 8.13 -3.89 6.08
C ALA A 177 8.54 -2.80 5.08
N VAL A 178 9.85 -2.57 5.01
CA VAL A 178 10.47 -1.67 4.04
C VAL A 178 11.56 -2.44 3.30
N SER A 179 11.40 -2.60 1.98
CA SER A 179 12.50 -3.01 1.11
C SER A 179 13.40 -1.82 0.84
N VAL A 180 14.70 -2.02 0.98
CA VAL A 180 15.71 -0.97 0.77
C VAL A 180 16.82 -1.53 -0.13
N SER A 181 17.03 -0.88 -1.28
CA SER A 181 18.12 -1.24 -2.19
C SER A 181 19.51 -0.84 -1.63
N PRO A 182 20.62 -1.36 -2.17
CA PRO A 182 21.95 -0.88 -1.82
C PRO A 182 22.10 0.65 -1.97
N ARG A 183 21.59 1.22 -3.06
CA ARG A 183 21.57 2.69 -3.28
C ARG A 183 20.72 3.41 -2.22
N GLY A 184 19.59 2.81 -1.85
CA GLY A 184 18.73 3.31 -0.78
C GLY A 184 19.47 3.37 0.55
N TRP A 185 20.25 2.34 0.90
CA TRP A 185 21.08 2.33 2.10
C TRP A 185 22.14 3.42 2.06
N ASP A 186 22.90 3.55 0.97
CA ASP A 186 23.89 4.62 0.81
C ASP A 186 23.22 6.02 0.97
N TYR A 187 22.01 6.17 0.46
CA TYR A 187 21.26 7.42 0.55
C TYR A 187 20.82 7.75 1.98
N VAL A 188 20.39 6.76 2.79
CA VAL A 188 20.08 6.96 4.21
C VAL A 188 21.36 7.19 5.02
N GLU A 189 22.42 6.41 4.78
CA GLU A 189 23.69 6.51 5.51
C GLU A 189 24.38 7.86 5.30
N SER A 190 24.24 8.45 4.10
CA SER A 190 24.73 9.79 3.81
C SER A 190 23.94 10.92 4.46
N ASN A 191 22.81 10.62 5.13
CA ASN A 191 22.00 11.61 5.81
C ASN A 191 22.42 11.78 7.27
N PRO A 192 23.11 12.87 7.67
CA PRO A 192 23.50 13.10 9.06
C PRO A 192 22.30 13.35 10.00
N HIS A 193 21.12 13.61 9.45
CA HIS A 193 19.88 13.84 10.18
C HIS A 193 19.01 12.57 10.27
N ALA A 194 19.44 11.45 9.67
CA ALA A 194 18.70 10.20 9.75
C ALA A 194 18.52 9.78 11.22
N PRO A 195 17.33 9.35 11.65
CA PRO A 195 17.07 8.97 13.03
C PRO A 195 18.02 7.87 13.51
N ARG A 196 18.50 8.02 14.76
CA ARG A 196 19.25 7.02 15.51
C ARG A 196 18.62 6.86 16.88
N GLN A 197 18.69 5.68 17.47
CA GLN A 197 18.06 5.34 18.77
C GLN A 197 16.57 5.70 18.79
N SER A 198 15.88 5.39 17.67
CA SER A 198 14.50 5.73 17.42
C SER A 198 13.76 4.55 16.79
N ILE A 199 12.48 4.41 17.10
CA ILE A 199 11.59 3.44 16.42
C ILE A 199 11.47 3.70 14.92
N LEU A 200 11.78 4.91 14.45
CA LEU A 200 11.80 5.29 13.04
C LEU A 200 13.20 5.10 12.39
N SER A 201 14.17 4.55 13.10
CA SER A 201 15.53 4.40 12.59
C SER A 201 15.67 3.14 11.73
N LEU A 202 15.68 3.30 10.41
CA LEU A 202 16.04 2.21 9.50
C LEU A 202 17.47 1.71 9.76
N LEU A 203 18.39 2.63 10.08
CA LEU A 203 19.80 2.33 10.31
C LEU A 203 20.03 1.47 11.57
N ASP A 204 19.20 1.63 12.61
CA ASP A 204 19.29 0.79 13.81
C ASP A 204 18.70 -0.61 13.60
N LEU A 205 17.87 -0.78 12.57
CA LEU A 205 17.28 -2.06 12.17
C LEU A 205 18.12 -2.82 11.13
N LYS A 206 18.96 -2.12 10.36
CA LYS A 206 19.83 -2.71 9.32
C LYS A 206 20.67 -3.89 9.82
N PRO A 207 21.34 -3.85 11.01
CA PRO A 207 22.20 -4.94 11.48
C PRO A 207 21.52 -6.30 11.62
N TYR A 208 20.19 -6.32 11.77
CA TYR A 208 19.44 -7.57 11.91
C TYR A 208 19.19 -8.27 10.58
N ILE A 209 19.36 -7.58 9.46
CA ILE A 209 19.08 -8.10 8.10
C ILE A 209 20.33 -8.18 7.21
N ASP A 210 21.42 -7.47 7.54
CA ASP A 210 22.66 -7.44 6.74
C ASP A 210 23.72 -8.45 7.19
N GLY A 211 23.40 -9.27 8.19
CA GLY A 211 24.32 -10.27 8.73
C GLY A 211 25.24 -9.77 9.85
N SER A 212 25.18 -8.50 10.25
CA SER A 212 26.00 -7.95 11.36
C SER A 212 25.56 -8.49 12.72
N GLU A 213 24.28 -8.82 12.87
CA GLU A 213 23.68 -9.42 14.08
C GLU A 213 23.00 -10.77 13.76
N PRO A 214 23.79 -11.80 13.37
CA PRO A 214 23.24 -13.03 12.77
C PRO A 214 22.48 -13.92 13.75
N SER A 215 22.65 -13.73 15.06
CA SER A 215 22.00 -14.53 16.12
C SER A 215 20.83 -13.82 16.79
N ARG A 216 20.59 -12.54 16.48
CA ARG A 216 19.60 -11.71 17.15
C ARG A 216 18.45 -11.33 16.24
N VAL A 217 17.30 -11.04 16.84
CA VAL A 217 16.12 -10.42 16.18
C VAL A 217 15.94 -9.01 16.74
N PRO A 218 15.27 -8.09 15.99
CA PRO A 218 14.99 -6.75 16.51
C PRO A 218 14.23 -6.81 17.85
N PRO A 219 14.73 -6.18 18.93
CA PRO A 219 14.18 -6.38 20.28
C PRO A 219 12.77 -5.82 20.46
N HIS A 220 12.37 -4.88 19.62
CA HIS A 220 11.06 -4.21 19.70
C HIS A 220 10.03 -4.77 18.70
N LEU A 221 10.38 -5.82 17.96
CA LEU A 221 9.45 -6.42 17.02
C LEU A 221 8.32 -7.15 17.77
N PRO A 222 7.04 -6.83 17.51
CA PRO A 222 5.90 -7.48 18.14
C PRO A 222 5.83 -8.95 17.72
N VAL A 223 6.08 -9.87 18.66
CA VAL A 223 6.23 -11.30 18.36
C VAL A 223 4.97 -11.92 17.78
N LEU A 224 3.80 -11.59 18.34
CA LEU A 224 2.52 -12.10 17.85
C LEU A 224 2.23 -11.62 16.43
N GLU A 225 2.49 -10.36 16.16
CA GLU A 225 2.31 -9.76 14.84
C GLU A 225 3.28 -10.36 13.81
N ALA A 226 4.55 -10.57 14.19
CA ALA A 226 5.53 -11.21 13.33
C ALA A 226 5.12 -12.65 12.98
N LYS A 227 4.66 -13.43 13.95
CA LYS A 227 4.17 -14.80 13.72
C LYS A 227 2.86 -14.83 12.90
N ALA A 228 1.97 -13.88 13.14
CA ALA A 228 0.75 -13.74 12.34
C ALA A 228 1.05 -13.36 10.88
N LEU A 229 2.06 -12.49 10.66
CA LEU A 229 2.50 -12.15 9.31
C LEU A 229 3.13 -13.37 8.61
N LEU A 230 3.96 -14.14 9.32
CA LEU A 230 4.52 -15.37 8.76
C LEU A 230 3.41 -16.32 8.31
N ALA A 231 2.41 -16.57 9.14
CA ALA A 231 1.26 -17.39 8.79
C ALA A 231 0.42 -16.81 7.62
N ALA A 232 0.40 -15.49 7.46
CA ALA A 232 -0.24 -14.84 6.31
C ALA A 232 0.54 -15.09 5.01
N LEU A 233 1.87 -15.01 5.08
CA LEU A 233 2.75 -15.30 3.94
C LEU A 233 2.70 -16.77 3.53
N ASP A 234 2.66 -17.70 4.49
CA ASP A 234 2.47 -19.13 4.21
C ASP A 234 1.17 -19.39 3.42
N ARG A 235 0.08 -18.68 3.76
CA ARG A 235 -1.18 -18.77 2.99
C ARG A 235 -1.05 -18.24 1.57
N ILE A 236 -0.33 -17.13 1.38
CA ILE A 236 -0.08 -16.55 0.05
C ILE A 236 0.78 -17.49 -0.79
N GLU A 237 1.80 -18.08 -0.19
CA GLU A 237 2.65 -19.06 -0.86
C GLU A 237 1.85 -20.29 -1.28
N ALA A 238 0.99 -20.80 -0.41
CA ALA A 238 0.13 -21.95 -0.68
C ALA A 238 -0.92 -21.65 -1.78
N GLU A 239 -1.50 -20.44 -1.83
CA GLU A 239 -2.43 -20.00 -2.88
C GLU A 239 -1.68 -19.70 -4.19
N GLY A 240 -0.45 -19.19 -4.09
CA GLY A 240 0.36 -18.66 -5.17
C GLY A 240 0.06 -17.18 -5.45
N LEU A 241 1.09 -16.32 -5.40
CA LEU A 241 0.95 -14.87 -5.60
C LEU A 241 0.17 -14.48 -6.87
N PRO A 242 0.38 -15.11 -8.05
CA PRO A 242 -0.43 -14.80 -9.22
C PRO A 242 -1.93 -15.09 -9.02
N GLN A 243 -2.30 -16.09 -8.22
CA GLN A 243 -3.69 -16.41 -7.91
C GLN A 243 -4.28 -15.35 -6.94
N VAL A 244 -3.49 -14.94 -5.95
CA VAL A 244 -3.88 -13.88 -5.01
C VAL A 244 -4.17 -12.58 -5.77
N ILE A 245 -3.29 -12.18 -6.71
CA ILE A 245 -3.49 -11.00 -7.56
C ILE A 245 -4.77 -11.14 -8.38
N ARG A 246 -4.93 -12.23 -9.14
CA ARG A 246 -6.15 -12.47 -9.95
C ARG A 246 -7.44 -12.43 -9.13
N ARG A 247 -7.39 -12.93 -7.89
CA ARG A 247 -8.55 -12.89 -6.99
C ARG A 247 -8.94 -11.46 -6.62
N HIS A 248 -7.95 -10.58 -6.42
CA HIS A 248 -8.19 -9.17 -6.15
C HIS A 248 -8.68 -8.41 -7.39
N GLU A 249 -8.09 -8.67 -8.55
CA GLU A 249 -8.55 -8.12 -9.85
C GLU A 249 -10.02 -8.49 -10.10
N ARG A 250 -10.37 -9.77 -9.86
CA ARG A 250 -11.74 -10.24 -10.00
C ARG A 250 -12.70 -9.57 -9.01
N ALA A 251 -12.27 -9.37 -7.76
CA ALA A 251 -13.07 -8.66 -6.77
C ALA A 251 -13.31 -7.20 -7.17
N ALA A 252 -12.29 -6.51 -7.70
CA ALA A 252 -12.41 -5.15 -8.21
C ALA A 252 -13.38 -5.08 -9.39
N ALA A 253 -13.22 -5.94 -10.39
CA ALA A 253 -14.11 -6.02 -11.55
C ALA A 253 -15.56 -6.31 -11.13
N SER A 254 -15.76 -7.24 -10.19
CA SER A 254 -17.07 -7.56 -9.62
C SER A 254 -17.71 -6.37 -8.90
N ALA A 255 -16.93 -5.62 -8.11
CA ALA A 255 -17.42 -4.42 -7.43
C ALA A 255 -17.82 -3.34 -8.45
N VAL A 256 -17.01 -3.11 -9.49
CA VAL A 256 -17.32 -2.16 -10.58
C VAL A 256 -18.60 -2.55 -11.29
N ALA A 257 -18.76 -3.82 -11.68
CA ALA A 257 -19.98 -4.30 -12.34
C ALA A 257 -21.24 -4.09 -11.46
N GLY A 258 -21.13 -4.37 -10.16
CA GLY A 258 -22.22 -4.17 -9.21
C GLY A 258 -22.62 -2.70 -9.07
N ILE A 259 -21.64 -1.79 -8.88
CA ILE A 259 -21.95 -0.34 -8.74
C ILE A 259 -22.51 0.27 -10.02
N GLN A 260 -22.04 -0.16 -11.18
CA GLN A 260 -22.56 0.29 -12.47
C GLN A 260 -24.01 -0.19 -12.69
N ALA A 261 -24.33 -1.43 -12.33
CA ALA A 261 -25.70 -1.95 -12.39
C ALA A 261 -26.64 -1.24 -11.40
N LEU A 262 -26.13 -0.64 -10.32
CA LEU A 262 -26.88 0.29 -9.46
C LEU A 262 -27.02 1.68 -10.09
N GLY A 263 -26.48 1.95 -11.30
CA GLY A 263 -26.46 3.27 -11.91
C GLY A 263 -25.59 4.27 -11.13
N LEU A 264 -24.59 3.76 -10.40
CA LEU A 264 -23.53 4.54 -9.75
C LEU A 264 -22.29 4.53 -10.62
N SER A 265 -21.37 5.45 -10.34
CA SER A 265 -20.10 5.55 -11.07
C SER A 265 -18.92 5.36 -10.12
N PRO A 266 -17.83 4.72 -10.57
CA PRO A 266 -16.55 4.79 -9.87
C PRO A 266 -16.12 6.23 -9.66
N TRP A 267 -15.37 6.46 -8.59
CA TRP A 267 -14.78 7.79 -8.33
C TRP A 267 -13.69 8.09 -9.34
N GLN A 268 -12.79 7.13 -9.60
CA GLN A 268 -11.75 7.25 -10.59
C GLN A 268 -12.36 7.34 -12.00
N LYS A 269 -11.83 8.26 -12.83
CA LYS A 269 -12.33 8.51 -14.18
C LYS A 269 -11.92 7.45 -15.19
N ASP A 270 -10.70 6.90 -15.04
CA ASP A 270 -10.14 5.94 -15.98
C ASP A 270 -10.12 4.52 -15.40
N GLY A 271 -10.88 3.62 -16.04
CA GLY A 271 -10.98 2.22 -15.62
C GLY A 271 -9.69 1.41 -15.76
N ALA A 272 -8.76 1.85 -16.61
CA ALA A 272 -7.44 1.20 -16.74
C ALA A 272 -6.56 1.36 -15.49
N HIS A 273 -6.93 2.29 -14.61
CA HIS A 273 -6.18 2.65 -13.42
C HIS A 273 -6.96 2.43 -12.11
N TYR A 274 -7.96 1.55 -12.12
CA TYR A 274 -8.63 1.17 -10.87
C TYR A 274 -7.72 0.31 -10.01
N SER A 275 -7.65 0.65 -8.71
CA SER A 275 -6.98 -0.20 -7.71
C SER A 275 -7.64 -1.57 -7.62
N THR A 276 -6.84 -2.61 -7.53
CA THR A 276 -7.33 -3.98 -7.34
C THR A 276 -7.80 -4.26 -5.91
N LEU A 277 -7.48 -3.40 -4.95
CA LEU A 277 -7.80 -3.60 -3.53
C LEU A 277 -9.02 -2.84 -3.05
N THR A 278 -9.35 -1.74 -3.70
CA THR A 278 -10.44 -0.85 -3.28
C THR A 278 -11.15 -0.28 -4.50
N THR A 279 -12.47 -0.42 -4.55
CA THR A 279 -13.32 0.27 -5.53
C THR A 279 -13.99 1.44 -4.84
N THR A 280 -13.80 2.65 -5.37
CA THR A 280 -14.40 3.86 -4.84
C THR A 280 -15.61 4.27 -5.65
N VAL A 281 -16.65 4.69 -4.96
CA VAL A 281 -17.96 4.98 -5.54
C VAL A 281 -18.24 6.48 -5.36
N ARG A 282 -18.48 7.18 -6.47
CA ARG A 282 -18.86 8.59 -6.46
C ARG A 282 -20.24 8.77 -5.85
N ILE A 283 -20.37 9.67 -4.88
CA ILE A 283 -21.65 10.03 -4.30
C ILE A 283 -22.26 11.15 -5.15
N PRO A 284 -23.47 10.95 -5.74
CA PRO A 284 -24.20 12.02 -6.40
C PRO A 284 -24.49 13.17 -5.42
N GLY A 285 -24.37 14.43 -5.85
CA GLY A 285 -24.46 15.60 -4.99
C GLY A 285 -25.76 15.77 -4.20
N GLU A 286 -26.85 15.13 -4.66
CA GLU A 286 -28.17 15.17 -4.00
C GLU A 286 -28.46 13.93 -3.14
N ALA A 287 -27.61 12.91 -3.18
CA ALA A 287 -27.84 11.67 -2.44
C ALA A 287 -27.29 11.77 -1.02
N ASN A 288 -28.13 11.45 -0.04
CA ASN A 288 -27.72 11.38 1.37
C ASN A 288 -27.00 10.04 1.68
N LEU A 289 -25.95 9.72 0.92
CA LEU A 289 -25.17 8.49 1.04
C LEU A 289 -24.06 8.59 2.11
N ARG A 290 -24.32 9.38 3.15
CA ARG A 290 -23.35 9.55 4.24
C ARG A 290 -23.47 8.37 5.20
N ILE A 291 -22.35 7.72 5.43
CA ILE A 291 -22.16 6.79 6.54
C ILE A 291 -21.00 7.33 7.38
N ASP A 292 -21.20 7.38 8.70
CA ASP A 292 -20.19 7.91 9.64
C ASP A 292 -19.18 6.83 10.04
N ARG A 293 -19.48 5.58 9.77
CA ARG A 293 -18.65 4.42 10.11
C ARG A 293 -18.79 3.34 9.03
N PRO A 294 -17.79 2.46 8.90
CA PRO A 294 -17.87 1.33 7.98
C PRO A 294 -19.09 0.43 8.27
N GLU A 295 -19.68 -0.08 7.19
CA GLU A 295 -20.70 -1.12 7.22
C GLU A 295 -20.22 -2.29 6.36
N GLY A 296 -19.84 -3.40 7.02
CA GLY A 296 -19.12 -4.48 6.35
C GLY A 296 -17.81 -3.96 5.77
N ILE A 297 -17.63 -4.16 4.46
CA ILE A 297 -16.46 -3.65 3.72
C ILE A 297 -16.72 -2.30 3.03
N VAL A 298 -17.89 -1.72 3.20
CA VAL A 298 -18.19 -0.36 2.70
C VAL A 298 -17.78 0.65 3.76
N ALA A 299 -16.96 1.61 3.38
CA ALA A 299 -16.43 2.64 4.27
C ALA A 299 -16.61 4.04 3.67
N PRO A 300 -16.70 5.11 4.48
CA PRO A 300 -16.71 6.47 3.99
C PRO A 300 -15.36 6.87 3.38
N GLY A 301 -15.35 7.94 2.60
CA GLY A 301 -14.12 8.63 2.24
C GLY A 301 -13.48 9.30 3.46
N ASP A 302 -12.18 9.57 3.40
CA ASP A 302 -11.43 10.20 4.47
C ASP A 302 -11.16 11.69 4.16
N GLY A 303 -11.05 12.52 5.19
CA GLY A 303 -10.68 13.92 5.09
C GLY A 303 -11.60 14.70 4.14
N GLU A 304 -11.03 15.37 3.15
CA GLU A 304 -11.78 16.16 2.16
C GLU A 304 -12.69 15.32 1.23
N LEU A 305 -12.51 14.01 1.22
CA LEU A 305 -13.33 13.07 0.44
C LEU A 305 -14.53 12.52 1.24
N PHE A 306 -14.62 12.84 2.53
CA PHE A 306 -15.77 12.47 3.35
C PHE A 306 -17.06 13.08 2.76
N GLY A 307 -18.07 12.24 2.57
CA GLY A 307 -19.33 12.63 1.96
C GLY A 307 -19.27 12.88 0.43
N ARG A 308 -18.13 12.65 -0.21
CA ARG A 308 -17.95 12.75 -1.67
C ARG A 308 -17.84 11.39 -2.34
N LEU A 309 -17.31 10.40 -1.63
CA LEU A 309 -17.21 9.01 -2.09
C LEU A 309 -17.45 8.00 -0.97
N LEU A 310 -17.78 6.78 -1.35
CA LEU A 310 -17.71 5.57 -0.52
C LEU A 310 -16.64 4.64 -1.08
N ARG A 311 -16.08 3.79 -0.21
CA ARG A 311 -15.08 2.77 -0.58
C ARG A 311 -15.64 1.38 -0.34
N ILE A 312 -15.41 0.47 -1.27
CA ILE A 312 -15.58 -0.97 -1.08
C ILE A 312 -14.18 -1.55 -0.89
N ASN A 313 -13.84 -1.94 0.34
CA ASN A 313 -12.52 -2.44 0.71
C ASN A 313 -12.46 -3.96 0.52
N HIS A 314 -12.37 -4.42 -0.74
CA HIS A 314 -12.36 -5.83 -1.12
C HIS A 314 -10.95 -6.43 -1.15
N PHE A 315 -10.16 -6.23 -0.11
CA PHE A 315 -8.80 -6.77 -0.03
C PHE A 315 -8.69 -7.94 0.97
N GLY A 316 -7.62 -8.71 0.84
CA GLY A 316 -7.33 -9.86 1.70
C GLY A 316 -8.42 -10.92 1.65
N ALA A 317 -8.96 -11.31 2.78
CA ALA A 317 -10.05 -12.28 2.88
C ALA A 317 -11.36 -11.78 2.23
N HIS A 318 -11.51 -10.47 2.05
CA HIS A 318 -12.69 -9.86 1.44
C HIS A 318 -12.62 -9.80 -0.10
N ALA A 319 -11.52 -10.19 -0.72
CA ALA A 319 -11.45 -10.41 -2.16
C ALA A 319 -12.21 -11.71 -2.52
N SER A 320 -13.53 -11.70 -2.32
CA SER A 320 -14.42 -12.85 -2.51
C SER A 320 -15.77 -12.42 -3.04
N ARG A 321 -16.42 -13.32 -3.79
CA ARG A 321 -17.77 -13.12 -4.33
C ARG A 321 -18.74 -12.66 -3.24
N SER A 322 -18.81 -13.39 -2.13
CA SER A 322 -19.76 -13.11 -1.05
C SER A 322 -19.57 -11.74 -0.41
N SER A 323 -18.32 -11.31 -0.21
CA SER A 323 -18.01 -10.00 0.37
C SER A 323 -18.41 -8.85 -0.57
N VAL A 324 -18.13 -8.99 -1.88
CA VAL A 324 -18.49 -7.97 -2.87
C VAL A 324 -20.00 -7.90 -3.04
N GLU A 325 -20.70 -9.05 -3.16
CA GLU A 325 -22.17 -9.09 -3.25
C GLU A 325 -22.84 -8.44 -2.01
N ALA A 326 -22.28 -8.68 -0.81
CA ALA A 326 -22.76 -8.03 0.41
C ALA A 326 -22.56 -6.50 0.36
N ALA A 327 -21.41 -6.02 -0.13
CA ALA A 327 -21.15 -4.59 -0.30
C ALA A 327 -22.11 -3.94 -1.31
N VAL A 328 -22.41 -4.61 -2.42
CA VAL A 328 -23.40 -4.15 -3.42
C VAL A 328 -24.79 -4.02 -2.79
N ARG A 329 -25.21 -4.96 -1.93
CA ARG A 329 -26.48 -4.87 -1.17
C ARG A 329 -26.49 -3.67 -0.23
N VAL A 330 -25.39 -3.39 0.46
CA VAL A 330 -25.24 -2.20 1.31
C VAL A 330 -25.42 -0.93 0.47
N LEU A 331 -24.76 -0.83 -0.68
CA LEU A 331 -24.90 0.32 -1.57
C LEU A 331 -26.33 0.47 -2.13
N ALA A 332 -26.95 -0.64 -2.54
CA ALA A 332 -28.35 -0.64 -3.00
C ALA A 332 -29.28 -0.06 -1.94
N ARG A 333 -29.17 -0.52 -0.71
CA ARG A 333 -29.94 -0.01 0.44
C ARG A 333 -29.68 1.48 0.70
N LEU A 334 -28.41 1.90 0.69
CA LEU A 334 -28.05 3.31 0.88
C LEU A 334 -28.57 4.24 -0.22
N THR A 335 -28.74 3.71 -1.43
CA THR A 335 -29.23 4.48 -2.59
C THR A 335 -30.73 4.32 -2.83
N GLY A 336 -31.43 3.52 -2.02
CA GLY A 336 -32.84 3.24 -2.22
C GLY A 336 -33.15 2.46 -3.50
N LYS A 337 -32.20 1.63 -3.96
CA LYS A 337 -32.31 0.85 -5.22
C LYS A 337 -32.46 -0.63 -4.93
N GLU A 338 -33.04 -1.35 -5.92
CA GLU A 338 -33.15 -2.81 -5.86
C GLU A 338 -31.76 -3.44 -6.07
N ALA A 339 -31.45 -4.44 -5.23
CA ALA A 339 -30.11 -5.05 -5.17
C ALA A 339 -29.92 -6.19 -6.19
N GLU A 340 -30.99 -6.91 -6.55
CA GLU A 340 -30.93 -8.22 -7.21
C GLU A 340 -30.17 -8.19 -8.53
N ALA A 341 -30.48 -7.24 -9.41
CA ALA A 341 -29.83 -7.09 -10.71
C ALA A 341 -28.34 -6.73 -10.55
N ALA A 342 -28.01 -5.89 -9.57
CA ALA A 342 -26.63 -5.47 -9.30
C ALA A 342 -25.80 -6.59 -8.67
N VAL A 343 -26.37 -7.34 -7.75
CA VAL A 343 -25.73 -8.52 -7.16
C VAL A 343 -25.50 -9.60 -8.22
N ALA A 344 -26.48 -9.82 -9.11
CA ALA A 344 -26.32 -10.75 -10.23
C ALA A 344 -25.20 -10.28 -11.19
N ALA A 345 -25.10 -8.97 -11.45
CA ALA A 345 -24.03 -8.41 -12.30
C ALA A 345 -22.65 -8.63 -11.66
N ALA A 346 -22.50 -8.37 -10.36
CA ALA A 346 -21.29 -8.65 -9.61
C ALA A 346 -20.94 -10.13 -9.59
N GLY A 347 -21.94 -11.00 -9.40
CA GLY A 347 -21.78 -12.46 -9.36
C GLY A 347 -21.28 -13.06 -10.67
N ARG A 348 -21.77 -12.59 -11.82
CA ARG A 348 -21.35 -13.09 -13.16
C ARG A 348 -19.85 -12.98 -13.39
N VAL A 349 -19.19 -11.96 -12.90
CA VAL A 349 -17.72 -11.79 -13.03
C VAL A 349 -16.94 -12.97 -12.43
N TRP A 350 -17.52 -13.66 -11.45
CA TRP A 350 -16.90 -14.85 -10.84
C TRP A 350 -17.18 -16.14 -11.64
N GLU A 351 -18.17 -16.16 -12.50
CA GLU A 351 -18.59 -17.33 -13.31
C GLU A 351 -17.87 -17.35 -14.65
N ASP A 352 -17.60 -16.18 -15.26
CA ASP A 352 -17.09 -16.07 -16.63
C ASP A 352 -15.60 -16.44 -16.80
N GLY A 353 -14.86 -16.77 -15.75
CA GLY A 353 -13.50 -17.34 -15.81
C GLY A 353 -12.41 -16.45 -16.46
N HIS A 354 -12.79 -15.30 -17.01
CA HIS A 354 -11.92 -14.39 -17.75
C HIS A 354 -11.74 -13.05 -16.98
N VAL A 355 -10.69 -13.00 -16.15
CA VAL A 355 -9.99 -11.77 -15.77
C VAL A 355 -8.50 -12.10 -15.77
#